data_a573cbc9401c49b4b459a9eab8bad64b
#
_entry.id   a573cbc9401c49b4b459a9eab8bad64b
#
_cell.length_a   1.000
_cell.length_b   1.000
_cell.length_c   1.000
_cell.angle_alpha   90.00
_cell.angle_beta   90.00
_cell.angle_gamma   90.00
#
_symmetry.space_group_name_H-M   'P 1'
#
loop_
_entity.id
_entity.type
_entity.pdbx_description
1 polymer ?
#
loop_
_entity_poly.entity_id
_entity_poly.type
_entity_poly.pdbx_seq_one_letter_code
_entity_poly.pdbx_strand_id
1 'polypeptide(L)'
;MRTTRIAPSVVLLLAIVAVSSATVRAQSERDRSQLRTVHGSVMDHSDNPIPNGVVYLLNKKTRTVRTYIADPQGHYQFSGLDPNVDFEIHAEYKHHKSSRRTISSFDDRRDIEINLTVATD
;
A
#
# COMPACT_ATOMS: atom_id res chain seq x y z
N MET A 1 55.61 8.92 -22.02
CA MET A 1 55.05 8.43 -23.27
C MET A 1 54.20 7.20 -23.11
N ARG A 2 54.46 6.38 -22.15
CA ARG A 2 53.82 5.06 -22.04
C ARG A 2 52.65 5.04 -21.12
N THR A 3 52.43 6.09 -20.39
CA THR A 3 51.40 6.22 -19.35
C THR A 3 50.02 6.59 -19.87
N THR A 4 49.93 7.02 -21.12
CA THR A 4 48.67 7.47 -21.69
C THR A 4 47.66 6.36 -22.01
N ARG A 5 48.09 5.11 -21.97
CA ARG A 5 47.24 3.97 -22.31
C ARG A 5 46.33 3.50 -21.16
N ILE A 6 46.55 3.97 -19.93
CA ILE A 6 45.81 3.54 -18.75
C ILE A 6 44.54 4.32 -18.60
N ALA A 7 44.51 5.59 -19.01
CA ALA A 7 43.39 6.47 -18.84
C ALA A 7 42.08 5.99 -19.51
N PRO A 8 42.07 5.42 -20.73
CA PRO A 8 40.83 4.94 -21.35
C PRO A 8 40.15 3.82 -20.57
N SER A 9 40.92 2.94 -19.96
CA SER A 9 40.39 1.82 -19.20
C SER A 9 39.70 2.27 -17.91
N VAL A 10 40.24 3.27 -17.24
CA VAL A 10 39.64 3.84 -16.03
C VAL A 10 38.32 4.55 -16.35
N VAL A 11 38.29 5.29 -17.44
CA VAL A 11 37.06 5.99 -17.89
C VAL A 11 35.95 4.98 -18.21
N LEU A 12 36.26 3.87 -18.84
CA LEU A 12 35.30 2.84 -19.18
C LEU A 12 34.69 2.18 -17.93
N LEU A 13 35.48 1.92 -16.89
CA LEU A 13 34.99 1.38 -15.61
C LEU A 13 34.00 2.33 -14.93
N LEU A 14 34.28 3.62 -14.92
CA LEU A 14 33.39 4.63 -14.35
C LEU A 14 32.04 4.69 -15.10
N ALA A 15 32.05 4.57 -16.41
CA ALA A 15 30.83 4.56 -17.20
C ALA A 15 29.94 3.33 -16.86
N ILE A 16 30.53 2.17 -16.65
CA ILE A 16 29.81 0.95 -16.29
C ILE A 16 29.12 1.11 -14.92
N VAL A 17 29.79 1.68 -13.95
CA VAL A 17 29.23 1.94 -12.61
C VAL A 17 28.04 2.90 -12.70
N ALA A 18 28.12 3.96 -13.49
CA ALA A 18 27.03 4.91 -13.66
C ALA A 18 25.78 4.26 -14.27
N VAL A 19 25.93 3.39 -15.26
CA VAL A 19 24.82 2.67 -15.89
C VAL A 19 24.14 1.73 -14.89
N SER A 20 24.89 1.04 -14.06
CA SER A 20 24.35 0.16 -13.02
C SER A 20 23.50 0.93 -12.01
N SER A 21 23.94 2.10 -11.59
CA SER A 21 23.19 2.94 -10.64
C SER A 21 21.85 3.41 -11.22
N ALA A 22 21.82 3.80 -12.49
CA ALA A 22 20.59 4.24 -13.15
C ALA A 22 19.58 3.09 -13.25
N THR A 23 19.99 1.88 -13.52
CA THR A 23 19.12 0.71 -13.61
C THR A 23 18.46 0.40 -12.27
N VAL A 24 19.20 0.46 -11.17
CA VAL A 24 18.65 0.22 -9.81
C VAL A 24 17.58 1.25 -9.46
N ARG A 25 17.78 2.53 -9.78
CA ARG A 25 16.77 3.58 -9.53
C ARG A 25 15.49 3.34 -10.31
N ALA A 26 15.58 3.00 -11.58
CA ALA A 26 14.41 2.75 -12.42
C ALA A 26 13.58 1.58 -11.89
N GLN A 27 14.20 0.54 -11.38
CA GLN A 27 13.51 -0.62 -10.81
C GLN A 27 12.77 -0.25 -9.51
N SER A 28 13.40 0.51 -8.62
CA SER A 28 12.77 0.98 -7.38
C SER A 28 11.53 1.84 -7.65
N GLU A 29 11.54 2.70 -8.65
CA GLU A 29 10.40 3.52 -9.04
C GLU A 29 9.25 2.68 -9.58
N ARG A 30 9.55 1.65 -10.38
CA ARG A 30 8.54 0.72 -10.89
C ARG A 30 7.87 -0.05 -9.76
N ASP A 31 8.62 -0.54 -8.79
CA ASP A 31 8.09 -1.27 -7.65
C ASP A 31 7.13 -0.40 -6.84
N ARG A 32 7.47 0.87 -6.60
CA ARG A 32 6.60 1.81 -5.90
C ARG A 32 5.31 2.08 -6.65
N SER A 33 5.36 2.19 -7.98
CA SER A 33 4.17 2.47 -8.79
C SER A 33 3.18 1.32 -8.82
N GLN A 34 3.56 0.12 -8.41
CA GLN A 34 2.69 -1.05 -8.37
C GLN A 34 2.02 -1.27 -7.01
N LEU A 35 2.41 -0.52 -5.98
CA LEU A 35 1.77 -0.60 -4.67
C LEU A 35 0.31 -0.13 -4.75
N ARG A 36 -0.53 -0.78 -3.94
CA ARG A 36 -1.97 -0.51 -3.93
C ARG A 36 -2.35 0.37 -2.75
N THR A 37 -3.46 1.07 -2.93
CA THR A 37 -4.13 1.84 -1.89
C THR A 37 -5.56 1.33 -1.74
N VAL A 38 -6.01 1.13 -0.51
CA VAL A 38 -7.41 0.90 -0.20
C VAL A 38 -7.92 2.08 0.61
N HIS A 39 -9.09 2.57 0.25
CA HIS A 39 -9.75 3.70 0.94
C HIS A 39 -11.26 3.50 0.93
N GLY A 40 -11.94 4.26 1.73
CA GLY A 40 -13.39 4.22 1.78
C GLY A 40 -13.92 4.91 3.01
N SER A 41 -15.16 4.57 3.35
CA SER A 41 -15.87 5.16 4.48
C SER A 41 -16.33 4.07 5.44
N VAL A 42 -16.35 4.40 6.72
CA VAL A 42 -17.04 3.63 7.76
C VAL A 42 -18.38 4.28 8.00
N MET A 43 -19.46 3.53 7.80
CA MET A 43 -20.82 4.02 7.87
C MET A 43 -21.69 3.09 8.72
N ASP A 44 -22.84 3.61 9.19
CA ASP A 44 -23.89 2.78 9.78
C ASP A 44 -24.86 2.27 8.69
N HIS A 45 -25.89 1.55 9.08
CA HIS A 45 -26.87 1.00 8.13
C HIS A 45 -27.75 2.09 7.48
N SER A 46 -27.75 3.30 8.01
CA SER A 46 -28.47 4.44 7.43
C SER A 46 -27.58 5.35 6.61
N ASP A 47 -26.37 4.88 6.25
CA ASP A 47 -25.37 5.60 5.47
C ASP A 47 -24.83 6.86 6.16
N ASN A 48 -24.95 6.94 7.48
CA ASN A 48 -24.31 8.01 8.25
C ASN A 48 -22.85 7.65 8.53
N PRO A 49 -21.91 8.59 8.36
CA PRO A 49 -20.51 8.32 8.67
C PRO A 49 -20.30 8.06 10.17
N ILE A 50 -19.38 7.17 10.48
CA ILE A 50 -19.01 6.85 11.85
C ILE A 50 -17.63 7.43 12.12
N PRO A 51 -17.52 8.63 12.72
CA PRO A 51 -16.22 9.16 13.13
C PRO A 51 -15.62 8.30 14.23
N ASN A 52 -14.30 8.18 14.22
CA ASN A 52 -13.56 7.40 15.21
C ASN A 52 -13.78 5.88 15.13
N GLY A 53 -14.45 5.37 14.10
CA GLY A 53 -14.47 3.95 13.83
C GLY A 53 -13.02 3.46 13.56
N VAL A 54 -12.67 2.28 14.05
CA VAL A 54 -11.32 1.75 13.87
C VAL A 54 -11.35 0.73 12.74
N VAL A 55 -10.51 0.96 11.73
CA VAL A 55 -10.38 0.05 10.59
C VAL A 55 -9.14 -0.81 10.79
N TYR A 56 -9.29 -2.11 10.63
CA TYR A 56 -8.25 -3.11 10.77
C TYR A 56 -7.91 -3.72 9.42
N LEU A 57 -6.63 -3.74 9.08
CA LEU A 57 -6.12 -4.34 7.86
C LEU A 57 -5.15 -5.45 8.22
N LEU A 58 -5.53 -6.68 7.91
CA LEU A 58 -4.71 -7.86 8.16
C LEU A 58 -3.95 -8.25 6.89
N ASN A 59 -2.62 -8.33 6.98
CA ASN A 59 -1.79 -8.96 5.96
C ASN A 59 -1.88 -10.47 6.17
N LYS A 60 -2.48 -11.19 5.23
CA LYS A 60 -2.73 -12.62 5.37
C LYS A 60 -1.46 -13.47 5.25
N LYS A 61 -0.42 -12.93 4.65
CA LYS A 61 0.86 -13.63 4.50
C LYS A 61 1.71 -13.53 5.79
N THR A 62 1.88 -12.33 6.32
CA THR A 62 2.70 -12.08 7.51
C THR A 62 1.93 -12.14 8.81
N ARG A 63 0.59 -12.09 8.75
CA ARG A 63 -0.33 -12.02 9.89
C ARG A 63 -0.20 -10.74 10.70
N THR A 64 0.41 -9.71 10.14
CA THR A 64 0.50 -8.39 10.77
C THR A 64 -0.78 -7.59 10.55
N VAL A 65 -1.12 -6.75 11.53
CA VAL A 65 -2.34 -5.92 11.49
C VAL A 65 -1.92 -4.45 11.53
N ARG A 66 -2.50 -3.66 10.63
CA ARG A 66 -2.45 -2.20 10.65
C ARG A 66 -3.81 -1.65 11.00
N THR A 67 -3.84 -0.52 11.68
CA THR A 67 -5.10 0.14 12.07
C THR A 67 -5.14 1.56 11.56
N TYR A 68 -6.36 2.06 11.35
CA TYR A 68 -6.61 3.45 10.98
C TYR A 68 -7.88 3.93 11.70
N ILE A 69 -7.81 5.07 12.36
CA ILE A 69 -8.97 5.68 13.01
C ILE A 69 -9.65 6.59 11.98
N ALA A 70 -10.91 6.28 11.66
CA ALA A 70 -11.66 7.06 10.69
C ALA A 70 -11.75 8.53 11.10
N ASP A 71 -11.69 9.42 10.12
CA ASP A 71 -11.77 10.86 10.34
C ASP A 71 -13.22 11.31 10.68
N PRO A 72 -13.46 12.61 10.93
CA PRO A 72 -14.81 13.09 11.25
C PRO A 72 -15.85 12.81 10.17
N GLN A 73 -15.46 12.58 8.92
CA GLN A 73 -16.36 12.20 7.83
C GLN A 73 -16.44 10.68 7.66
N GLY A 74 -15.81 9.90 8.53
CA GLY A 74 -15.79 8.45 8.46
C GLY A 74 -14.81 7.86 7.47
N HIS A 75 -13.93 8.67 6.86
CA HIS A 75 -12.99 8.19 5.84
C HIS A 75 -11.77 7.50 6.44
N TYR A 76 -11.27 6.50 5.73
CA TYR A 76 -10.02 5.81 6.06
C TYR A 76 -9.21 5.57 4.79
N GLN A 77 -7.91 5.30 4.96
CA GLN A 77 -7.02 4.98 3.85
C GLN A 77 -5.81 4.19 4.33
N PHE A 78 -5.44 3.16 3.57
CA PHE A 78 -4.18 2.44 3.71
C PHE A 78 -3.43 2.46 2.39
N SER A 79 -2.19 2.90 2.40
CA SER A 79 -1.32 2.98 1.24
C SER A 79 -0.16 2.01 1.34
N GLY A 80 0.55 1.81 0.25
CA GLY A 80 1.76 1.00 0.23
C GLY A 80 1.50 -0.49 0.38
N LEU A 81 0.38 -0.98 -0.12
CA LEU A 81 0.02 -2.40 -0.02
C LEU A 81 0.66 -3.22 -1.14
N ASP A 82 1.31 -4.31 -0.75
CA ASP A 82 1.95 -5.23 -1.70
C ASP A 82 0.89 -5.86 -2.62
N PRO A 83 1.02 -5.73 -3.95
CA PRO A 83 0.04 -6.30 -4.88
C PRO A 83 0.03 -7.83 -4.92
N ASN A 84 1.05 -8.48 -4.38
CA ASN A 84 1.18 -9.93 -4.37
C ASN A 84 0.66 -10.58 -3.09
N VAL A 85 0.06 -9.80 -2.20
CA VAL A 85 -0.43 -10.27 -0.90
C VAL A 85 -1.93 -10.05 -0.79
N ASP A 86 -2.62 -11.04 -0.23
CA ASP A 86 -4.03 -10.91 0.13
C ASP A 86 -4.15 -10.19 1.47
N PHE A 87 -5.10 -9.26 1.55
CA PHE A 87 -5.43 -8.54 2.78
C PHE A 87 -6.88 -8.78 3.15
N GLU A 88 -7.17 -8.65 4.42
CA GLU A 88 -8.53 -8.69 4.95
C GLU A 88 -8.80 -7.43 5.75
N ILE A 89 -9.93 -6.79 5.50
CA ILE A 89 -10.27 -5.50 6.10
C ILE A 89 -11.63 -5.55 6.78
N HIS A 90 -11.74 -4.95 7.96
CA HIS A 90 -13.01 -4.74 8.65
C HIS A 90 -12.92 -3.50 9.53
N ALA A 91 -14.07 -3.01 9.98
CA ALA A 91 -14.16 -1.89 10.92
C ALA A 91 -14.84 -2.33 12.21
N GLU A 92 -14.51 -1.62 13.30
CA GLU A 92 -15.12 -1.82 14.61
C GLU A 92 -15.49 -0.47 15.22
N TYR A 93 -16.63 -0.43 15.87
CA TYR A 93 -17.08 0.73 16.62
C TYR A 93 -17.99 0.29 17.76
N LYS A 94 -17.68 0.68 19.00
CA LYS A 94 -18.47 0.38 20.20
C LYS A 94 -18.89 -1.10 20.29
N HIS A 95 -17.92 -2.01 20.16
CA HIS A 95 -18.09 -3.46 20.21
C HIS A 95 -18.83 -4.09 19.01
N HIS A 96 -19.23 -3.28 18.03
CA HIS A 96 -19.81 -3.78 16.78
C HIS A 96 -18.74 -3.89 15.70
N LYS A 97 -18.87 -4.91 14.87
CA LYS A 97 -17.93 -5.16 13.78
C LYS A 97 -18.63 -5.15 12.43
N SER A 98 -17.98 -4.61 11.42
CA SER A 98 -18.43 -4.76 10.05
C SER A 98 -18.15 -6.18 9.55
N SER A 99 -18.75 -6.55 8.42
CA SER A 99 -18.32 -7.75 7.71
C SER A 99 -16.87 -7.59 7.26
N ARG A 100 -16.18 -8.72 7.13
CA ARG A 100 -14.82 -8.75 6.61
C ARG A 100 -14.82 -8.76 5.10
N ARG A 101 -13.93 -7.99 4.51
CA ARG A 101 -13.78 -7.91 3.07
C ARG A 101 -12.34 -8.30 2.71
N THR A 102 -12.19 -9.04 1.64
CA THR A 102 -10.89 -9.49 1.15
C THR A 102 -10.43 -8.62 0.01
N ILE A 103 -9.15 -8.21 0.05
CA ILE A 103 -8.46 -7.56 -1.05
C ILE A 103 -7.52 -8.62 -1.63
N SER A 104 -7.91 -9.18 -2.78
CA SER A 104 -7.18 -10.29 -3.39
C SER A 104 -5.92 -9.83 -4.11
N SER A 105 -4.88 -10.65 -4.09
CA SER A 105 -3.69 -10.44 -4.91
C SER A 105 -3.98 -10.56 -6.41
N PHE A 106 -5.11 -11.16 -6.80
CA PHE A 106 -5.57 -11.21 -8.19
C PHE A 106 -6.31 -9.94 -8.63
N ASP A 107 -6.66 -9.05 -7.70
CA ASP A 107 -7.24 -7.76 -8.01
C ASP A 107 -6.13 -6.83 -8.49
N ASP A 108 -6.16 -6.43 -9.76
CA ASP A 108 -5.11 -5.63 -10.39
C ASP A 108 -5.31 -4.11 -10.23
N ARG A 109 -6.37 -3.69 -9.56
CA ARG A 109 -6.61 -2.27 -9.30
C ARG A 109 -5.57 -1.74 -8.31
N ARG A 110 -5.05 -0.56 -8.60
CA ARG A 110 -4.10 0.12 -7.70
C ARG A 110 -4.81 0.95 -6.64
N ASP A 111 -6.01 1.38 -6.94
CA ASP A 111 -6.83 2.20 -6.06
C ASP A 111 -8.15 1.46 -5.85
N ILE A 112 -8.38 0.99 -4.63
CA ILE A 112 -9.49 0.11 -4.30
C ILE A 112 -10.37 0.81 -3.29
N GLU A 113 -11.65 1.03 -3.64
CA GLU A 113 -12.62 1.60 -2.72
C GLU A 113 -13.44 0.50 -2.05
N ILE A 114 -13.45 0.50 -0.73
CA ILE A 114 -14.26 -0.42 0.07
C ILE A 114 -14.93 0.38 1.18
N ASN A 115 -16.26 0.41 1.18
CA ASN A 115 -17.06 1.00 2.25
C ASN A 115 -17.44 -0.09 3.24
N LEU A 116 -17.28 0.21 4.53
CA LEU A 116 -17.53 -0.71 5.62
C LEU A 116 -18.73 -0.24 6.44
N THR A 117 -19.67 -1.14 6.66
CA THR A 117 -20.90 -0.83 7.41
C THR A 117 -20.85 -1.51 8.77
N VAL A 118 -21.01 -0.73 9.83
CA VAL A 118 -21.04 -1.19 11.22
C VAL A 118 -22.42 -0.92 11.80
N ALA A 119 -22.99 -1.91 12.45
CA ALA A 119 -24.25 -1.71 13.18
C ALA A 119 -24.02 -0.78 14.38
N THR A 120 -24.92 0.22 14.53
CA THR A 120 -24.87 1.15 15.66
C THR A 120 -26.27 1.22 16.26
N ASP A 121 -26.57 0.39 17.19
CA ASP A 121 -27.89 0.36 17.86
C ASP A 121 -27.96 1.27 19.06
#